data_36048953469ed5e095db5b5e7c108008
#
_entry.id   36048953469ed5e095db5b5e7c108008
#
_cell.length_a   1.000
_cell.length_b   1.000
_cell.length_c   1.000
_cell.angle_alpha   90.00
_cell.angle_beta   90.00
_cell.angle_gamma   90.00
#
_symmetry.space_group_name_H-M   'P 1'
#
loop_
_entity.id
_entity.type
_entity.pdbx_description
1 polymer ?
#
loop_
_entity_poly.entity_id
_entity_poly.type
_entity_poly.pdbx_seq_one_letter_code
_entity_poly.pdbx_strand_id
1 'polypeptide(L)'
;RVGLYSKRGRSRIEAARSALRDAGFHGQSDADLRAARTFAMAEPDGSDARKAADELDFYAASGARDFLFHAEEHELSPAELADMTEALGLRVLGLELTHSDAASLYRQRFPDDPAMADLRRWDAIEAEHPDIFRHMCQFWCVSSGV
;
A
#
# COMPACT_ATOMS: atom_id res chain seq x y z
N ARG A 1 1.14 5.04 17.00
CA ARG A 1 0.80 5.11 15.57
C ARG A 1 1.79 4.25 14.79
N VAL A 2 1.27 3.44 13.90
CA VAL A 2 2.04 2.56 13.02
C VAL A 2 1.59 2.78 11.59
N GLY A 3 2.51 2.79 10.64
CA GLY A 3 2.24 2.84 9.20
C GLY A 3 2.73 1.56 8.53
N LEU A 4 1.96 1.05 7.59
CA LEU A 4 2.33 -0.09 6.76
C LEU A 4 1.65 0.00 5.39
N TYR A 5 2.11 -0.82 4.48
CA TYR A 5 1.47 -1.00 3.18
C TYR A 5 0.60 -2.25 3.16
N SER A 6 -0.56 -2.16 2.52
CA SER A 6 -1.40 -3.32 2.30
C SER A 6 -0.88 -4.16 1.13
N LYS A 7 -0.92 -5.48 1.28
CA LYS A 7 -0.56 -6.44 0.20
C LYS A 7 -1.37 -6.21 -1.08
N ARG A 8 -2.69 -5.98 -0.96
CA ARG A 8 -3.56 -5.77 -2.12
C ARG A 8 -3.30 -4.40 -2.74
N GLY A 9 -3.19 -3.35 -1.92
CA GLY A 9 -2.91 -2.00 -2.38
C GLY A 9 -1.53 -1.88 -3.06
N ARG A 10 -0.56 -2.70 -2.64
CA ARG A 10 0.80 -2.72 -3.21
C ARG A 10 0.96 -3.64 -4.42
N SER A 11 0.01 -4.51 -4.71
CA SER A 11 0.13 -5.50 -5.79
C SER A 11 0.51 -4.90 -7.15
N ARG A 12 -0.02 -3.71 -7.50
CA ARG A 12 0.33 -2.99 -8.73
C ARG A 12 1.80 -2.56 -8.75
N ILE A 13 2.31 -2.16 -7.60
CA ILE A 13 3.69 -1.69 -7.46
C ILE A 13 4.65 -2.88 -7.55
N GLU A 14 4.30 -3.99 -6.91
CA GLU A 14 5.09 -5.22 -7.03
C GLU A 14 5.13 -5.74 -8.47
N ALA A 15 4.03 -5.67 -9.20
CA ALA A 15 4.01 -5.99 -10.63
C ALA A 15 4.94 -5.07 -11.44
N ALA A 16 4.92 -3.76 -11.17
CA ALA A 16 5.82 -2.80 -11.82
C ALA A 16 7.29 -3.05 -11.47
N ARG A 17 7.60 -3.32 -10.20
CA ARG A 17 8.94 -3.70 -9.73
C ARG A 17 9.45 -4.96 -10.43
N SER A 18 8.60 -5.98 -10.55
CA SER A 18 8.93 -7.21 -11.26
C SER A 18 9.24 -6.94 -12.73
N ALA A 19 8.38 -6.22 -13.43
CA ALA A 19 8.58 -5.89 -14.85
C ALA A 19 9.90 -5.12 -15.08
N LEU A 20 10.26 -4.19 -14.18
CA LEU A 20 11.51 -3.46 -14.28
C LEU A 20 12.73 -4.36 -14.01
N ARG A 21 12.67 -5.24 -13.01
CA ARG A 21 13.73 -6.23 -12.74
C ARG A 21 13.93 -7.17 -13.92
N ASP A 22 12.85 -7.67 -14.52
CA ASP A 22 12.88 -8.56 -15.68
C ASP A 22 13.47 -7.87 -16.92
N ALA A 23 13.31 -6.54 -17.02
CA ALA A 23 13.94 -5.71 -18.02
C ALA A 23 15.41 -5.33 -17.69
N GLY A 24 15.93 -5.80 -16.54
CA GLY A 24 17.34 -5.62 -16.15
C GLY A 24 17.64 -4.37 -15.33
N PHE A 25 16.62 -3.66 -14.82
CA PHE A 25 16.82 -2.48 -13.98
C PHE A 25 16.81 -2.87 -12.50
N HIS A 26 17.79 -2.38 -11.74
CA HIS A 26 17.97 -2.74 -10.31
C HIS A 26 18.18 -1.51 -9.40
N GLY A 27 18.10 -0.30 -9.92
CA GLY A 27 18.23 0.95 -9.15
C GLY A 27 19.62 1.21 -8.57
N GLN A 28 20.67 0.55 -9.08
CA GLN A 28 22.02 0.60 -8.53
C GLN A 28 22.70 1.97 -8.66
N SER A 29 22.28 2.77 -9.63
CA SER A 29 22.81 4.10 -9.89
C SER A 29 21.73 5.08 -10.34
N ASP A 30 22.05 6.37 -10.35
CA ASP A 30 21.14 7.39 -10.89
C ASP A 30 20.93 7.24 -12.40
N ALA A 31 21.91 6.68 -13.11
CA ALA A 31 21.77 6.38 -14.54
C ALA A 31 20.78 5.23 -14.75
N ASP A 32 20.88 4.16 -13.95
CA ASP A 32 19.97 3.03 -13.98
C ASP A 32 18.55 3.45 -13.61
N LEU A 33 18.38 4.27 -12.57
CA LEU A 33 17.08 4.82 -12.20
C LEU A 33 16.44 5.65 -13.32
N ARG A 34 17.24 6.51 -13.99
CA ARG A 34 16.74 7.29 -15.13
C ARG A 34 16.33 6.38 -16.31
N ALA A 35 17.14 5.36 -16.58
CA ALA A 35 16.85 4.40 -17.65
C ALA A 35 15.58 3.60 -17.36
N ALA A 36 15.40 3.12 -16.12
CA ALA A 36 14.17 2.43 -15.66
C ALA A 36 12.93 3.31 -15.84
N ARG A 37 13.01 4.58 -15.47
CA ARG A 37 11.90 5.53 -15.64
C ARG A 37 11.58 5.77 -17.10
N THR A 38 12.61 5.95 -17.94
CA THR A 38 12.44 6.10 -19.40
C THR A 38 11.79 4.88 -20.00
N PHE A 39 12.22 3.69 -19.62
CA PHE A 39 11.63 2.43 -20.03
C PHE A 39 10.16 2.35 -19.64
N ALA A 40 9.83 2.56 -18.36
CA ALA A 40 8.46 2.53 -17.87
C ALA A 40 7.54 3.52 -18.61
N MET A 41 8.04 4.72 -18.93
CA MET A 41 7.29 5.73 -19.69
C MET A 41 7.08 5.37 -21.15
N ALA A 42 7.95 4.55 -21.74
CA ALA A 42 7.85 4.10 -23.13
C ALA A 42 6.95 2.88 -23.31
N GLU A 43 6.65 2.16 -22.23
CA GLU A 43 5.78 0.99 -22.26
C GLU A 43 4.33 1.39 -22.56
N PRO A 44 3.56 0.47 -23.16
CA PRO A 44 2.14 0.70 -23.47
C PRO A 44 1.32 1.05 -22.21
N ASP A 45 0.32 1.90 -22.38
CA ASP A 45 -0.62 2.23 -21.31
C ASP A 45 -1.27 0.95 -20.77
N GLY A 46 -1.31 0.82 -19.44
CA GLY A 46 -1.85 -0.34 -18.75
C GLY A 46 -0.88 -1.51 -18.54
N SER A 47 0.33 -1.49 -19.14
CA SER A 47 1.39 -2.45 -18.80
C SER A 47 1.83 -2.28 -17.34
N ASP A 48 2.39 -3.34 -16.75
CA ASP A 48 2.78 -3.29 -15.35
C ASP A 48 3.87 -2.26 -15.07
N ALA A 49 4.89 -2.17 -15.93
CA ALA A 49 5.92 -1.15 -15.78
C ALA A 49 5.34 0.28 -15.92
N ARG A 50 4.40 0.49 -16.86
CA ARG A 50 3.78 1.80 -17.09
C ARG A 50 2.94 2.28 -15.93
N LYS A 51 2.29 1.37 -15.19
CA LYS A 51 1.50 1.68 -13.98
C LYS A 51 2.31 2.37 -12.88
N ALA A 52 3.65 2.18 -12.86
CA ALA A 52 4.51 2.91 -11.93
C ALA A 52 4.43 4.42 -12.12
N ALA A 53 4.22 4.90 -13.33
CA ALA A 53 4.13 6.32 -13.65
C ALA A 53 2.81 6.99 -13.19
N ASP A 54 1.86 6.22 -12.69
CA ASP A 54 0.63 6.73 -12.07
C ASP A 54 0.88 7.27 -10.64
N GLU A 55 2.06 6.99 -10.07
CA GLU A 55 2.42 7.38 -8.71
C GLU A 55 3.27 8.66 -8.71
N LEU A 56 2.98 9.60 -7.80
CA LEU A 56 3.72 10.86 -7.69
C LEU A 56 5.20 10.63 -7.36
N ASP A 57 5.50 9.62 -6.53
CA ASP A 57 6.88 9.27 -6.15
C ASP A 57 7.75 8.88 -7.33
N PHE A 58 7.14 8.38 -8.42
CA PHE A 58 7.85 8.07 -9.65
C PHE A 58 8.60 9.25 -10.26
N TYR A 59 8.12 10.48 -10.05
CA TYR A 59 8.67 11.69 -10.68
C TYR A 59 9.80 12.35 -9.86
N ALA A 60 9.92 12.02 -8.57
CA ALA A 60 11.04 12.47 -7.73
C ALA A 60 12.15 11.42 -7.73
N ALA A 61 13.42 11.85 -7.86
CA ALA A 61 14.54 10.89 -7.96
C ALA A 61 14.70 10.02 -6.70
N SER A 62 14.60 10.62 -5.50
CA SER A 62 14.65 9.90 -4.23
C SER A 62 13.41 9.03 -4.03
N GLY A 63 12.23 9.59 -4.31
CA GLY A 63 10.96 8.87 -4.23
C GLY A 63 10.92 7.67 -5.17
N ALA A 64 11.31 7.85 -6.43
CA ALA A 64 11.32 6.77 -7.41
C ALA A 64 12.31 5.65 -7.05
N ARG A 65 13.46 5.97 -6.46
CA ARG A 65 14.41 4.95 -6.01
C ARG A 65 13.82 4.11 -4.89
N ASP A 66 13.28 4.74 -3.87
CA ASP A 66 12.63 4.07 -2.75
C ASP A 66 11.42 3.28 -3.22
N PHE A 67 10.55 3.90 -3.98
CA PHE A 67 9.32 3.33 -4.51
C PHE A 67 9.53 2.11 -5.42
N LEU A 68 10.51 2.17 -6.38
CA LEU A 68 10.71 1.12 -7.38
C LEU A 68 11.72 0.04 -6.96
N PHE A 69 12.68 0.38 -6.10
CA PHE A 69 13.82 -0.47 -5.80
C PHE A 69 14.07 -0.67 -4.30
N HIS A 70 13.08 -0.39 -3.45
CA HIS A 70 13.18 -0.70 -2.02
C HIS A 70 13.45 -2.19 -1.80
N ALA A 71 14.46 -2.49 -0.96
CA ALA A 71 14.94 -3.86 -0.81
C ALA A 71 13.99 -4.72 0.03
N GLU A 72 13.34 -4.14 1.04
CA GLU A 72 12.45 -4.85 1.96
C GLU A 72 11.27 -3.95 2.33
N GLU A 73 10.08 -4.29 1.89
CA GLU A 73 8.82 -3.74 2.36
C GLU A 73 8.05 -4.82 3.13
N HIS A 74 7.56 -4.48 4.31
CA HIS A 74 6.65 -5.34 5.04
C HIS A 74 5.22 -4.97 4.68
N GLU A 75 4.53 -5.91 4.07
CA GLU A 75 3.16 -5.76 3.64
C GLU A 75 2.27 -6.71 4.43
N LEU A 76 1.17 -6.21 4.96
CA LEU A 76 0.17 -7.00 5.66
C LEU A 76 -1.22 -6.72 5.10
N SER A 77 -2.05 -7.75 5.01
CA SER A 77 -3.48 -7.50 4.84
C SER A 77 -4.08 -6.96 6.15
N PRO A 78 -5.23 -6.26 6.11
CA PRO A 78 -5.91 -5.85 7.32
C PRO A 78 -6.24 -7.02 8.27
N ALA A 79 -6.53 -8.22 7.73
CA ALA A 79 -6.75 -9.42 8.53
C ALA A 79 -5.49 -9.88 9.26
N GLU A 80 -4.34 -9.94 8.57
CA GLU A 80 -3.05 -10.28 9.19
C GLU A 80 -2.65 -9.25 10.25
N LEU A 81 -2.95 -7.97 10.01
CA LEU A 81 -2.75 -6.91 10.99
C LEU A 81 -3.65 -7.11 12.23
N ALA A 82 -4.90 -7.55 12.04
CA ALA A 82 -5.78 -7.91 13.16
C ALA A 82 -5.17 -9.01 14.01
N ASP A 83 -4.71 -10.10 13.38
CA ASP A 83 -4.07 -11.22 14.07
C ASP A 83 -2.82 -10.75 14.86
N MET A 84 -2.00 -9.90 14.24
CA MET A 84 -0.80 -9.36 14.89
C MET A 84 -1.14 -8.46 16.08
N THR A 85 -2.11 -7.57 15.95
CA THR A 85 -2.51 -6.67 17.05
C THR A 85 -3.13 -7.44 18.20
N GLU A 86 -3.94 -8.46 17.92
CA GLU A 86 -4.49 -9.37 18.92
C GLU A 86 -3.39 -10.12 19.67
N ALA A 87 -2.43 -10.70 18.95
CA ALA A 87 -1.29 -11.45 19.54
C ALA A 87 -0.42 -10.55 20.44
N LEU A 88 -0.32 -9.27 20.12
CA LEU A 88 0.44 -8.27 20.89
C LEU A 88 -0.38 -7.63 22.03
N GLY A 89 -1.63 -8.03 22.23
CA GLY A 89 -2.51 -7.41 23.22
C GLY A 89 -2.78 -5.93 22.92
N LEU A 90 -2.89 -5.56 21.66
CA LEU A 90 -3.18 -4.21 21.21
C LEU A 90 -4.64 -4.11 20.73
N ARG A 91 -5.25 -2.98 21.02
CA ARG A 91 -6.58 -2.61 20.50
C ARG A 91 -6.44 -1.47 19.52
N VAL A 92 -6.97 -1.66 18.31
CA VAL A 92 -7.02 -0.63 17.29
C VAL A 92 -8.06 0.42 17.67
N LEU A 93 -7.72 1.69 17.53
CA LEU A 93 -8.60 2.83 17.78
C LEU A 93 -9.22 3.38 16.51
N GLY A 94 -8.56 3.20 15.37
CA GLY A 94 -9.00 3.67 14.07
C GLY A 94 -7.85 3.76 13.08
N LEU A 95 -8.21 4.02 11.82
CA LEU A 95 -7.29 4.16 10.70
C LEU A 95 -7.32 5.60 10.19
N GLU A 96 -6.17 6.07 9.72
CA GLU A 96 -6.07 7.30 8.95
C GLU A 96 -6.34 6.98 7.48
N LEU A 97 -7.51 7.41 7.01
CA LEU A 97 -8.00 7.07 5.68
C LEU A 97 -7.53 8.13 4.67
N THR A 98 -6.82 7.70 3.66
CA THR A 98 -6.33 8.58 2.58
C THR A 98 -7.24 8.61 1.37
N HIS A 99 -8.07 7.57 1.18
CA HIS A 99 -9.05 7.52 0.10
C HIS A 99 -10.35 8.19 0.52
N SER A 100 -10.85 9.14 -0.28
CA SER A 100 -12.00 9.99 0.04
C SER A 100 -13.27 9.20 0.39
N ASP A 101 -13.51 8.08 -0.29
CA ASP A 101 -14.75 7.31 -0.19
C ASP A 101 -14.68 6.18 0.83
N ALA A 102 -13.48 5.90 1.37
CA ALA A 102 -13.26 4.77 2.28
C ALA A 102 -14.18 4.79 3.49
N ALA A 103 -14.29 5.93 4.15
CA ALA A 103 -15.16 6.08 5.30
C ALA A 103 -16.65 5.88 4.97
N SER A 104 -17.09 6.34 3.81
CA SER A 104 -18.47 6.19 3.35
C SER A 104 -18.80 4.73 3.05
N LEU A 105 -17.91 4.04 2.34
CA LEU A 105 -18.04 2.60 2.05
C LEU A 105 -18.13 1.78 3.34
N TYR A 106 -17.24 2.07 4.30
CA TYR A 106 -17.25 1.35 5.58
C TYR A 106 -18.55 1.55 6.36
N ARG A 107 -18.97 2.80 6.57
CA ARG A 107 -20.18 3.14 7.35
C ARG A 107 -21.45 2.60 6.71
N GLN A 108 -21.52 2.58 5.38
CA GLN A 108 -22.65 2.01 4.67
C GLN A 108 -22.77 0.51 4.92
N ARG A 109 -21.65 -0.21 4.96
CA ARG A 109 -21.63 -1.66 5.11
C ARG A 109 -21.69 -2.12 6.57
N PHE A 110 -21.07 -1.35 7.47
CA PHE A 110 -20.92 -1.67 8.89
C PHE A 110 -21.33 -0.49 9.79
N PRO A 111 -22.63 -0.14 9.81
CA PRO A 111 -23.11 1.00 10.58
C PRO A 111 -23.01 0.81 12.09
N ASP A 112 -22.81 -0.42 12.55
CA ASP A 112 -22.62 -0.80 13.96
C ASP A 112 -21.21 -0.55 14.49
N ASP A 113 -20.24 -0.20 13.63
CA ASP A 113 -18.88 0.20 14.01
C ASP A 113 -18.59 1.66 13.59
N PRO A 114 -19.05 2.65 14.35
CA PRO A 114 -18.85 4.06 14.01
C PRO A 114 -17.38 4.50 14.09
N ALA A 115 -16.55 3.79 14.87
CA ALA A 115 -15.11 4.05 14.97
C ALA A 115 -14.32 3.54 13.77
N MET A 116 -14.92 2.66 12.97
CA MET A 116 -14.26 2.03 11.80
C MET A 116 -12.93 1.35 12.19
N ALA A 117 -12.91 0.71 13.36
CA ALA A 117 -11.70 0.15 13.94
C ALA A 117 -11.52 -1.36 13.71
N ASP A 118 -12.53 -2.04 13.18
CA ASP A 118 -12.48 -3.47 12.90
C ASP A 118 -11.70 -3.77 11.61
N LEU A 119 -10.46 -4.23 11.79
CA LEU A 119 -9.55 -4.53 10.68
C LEU A 119 -10.05 -5.67 9.79
N ARG A 120 -10.79 -6.65 10.32
CA ARG A 120 -11.32 -7.76 9.51
C ARG A 120 -12.43 -7.28 8.58
N ARG A 121 -13.20 -6.29 8.99
CA ARG A 121 -14.19 -5.62 8.14
C ARG A 121 -13.51 -4.81 7.06
N TRP A 122 -12.40 -4.14 7.38
CA TRP A 122 -11.57 -3.46 6.37
C TRP A 122 -10.97 -4.44 5.36
N ASP A 123 -10.57 -5.63 5.78
CA ASP A 123 -10.08 -6.68 4.86
C ASP A 123 -11.15 -7.08 3.85
N ALA A 124 -12.40 -7.21 4.28
CA ALA A 124 -13.53 -7.51 3.40
C ALA A 124 -13.80 -6.38 2.40
N ILE A 125 -13.69 -5.11 2.82
CA ILE A 125 -13.84 -3.96 1.92
C ILE A 125 -12.68 -3.91 0.91
N GLU A 126 -11.45 -4.10 1.36
CA GLU A 126 -10.28 -4.07 0.49
C GLU A 126 -10.29 -5.21 -0.55
N ALA A 127 -10.85 -6.37 -0.21
CA ALA A 127 -11.01 -7.47 -1.17
C ALA A 127 -11.89 -7.09 -2.37
N GLU A 128 -12.87 -6.22 -2.17
CA GLU A 128 -13.77 -5.71 -3.21
C GLU A 128 -13.24 -4.42 -3.86
N HIS A 129 -12.45 -3.64 -3.11
CA HIS A 129 -11.89 -2.36 -3.51
C HIS A 129 -10.37 -2.30 -3.24
N PRO A 130 -9.52 -3.00 -4.04
CA PRO A 130 -8.09 -3.15 -3.76
C PRO A 130 -7.31 -1.83 -3.65
N ASP A 131 -7.78 -0.78 -4.29
CA ASP A 131 -7.14 0.53 -4.29
C ASP A 131 -7.43 1.36 -3.02
N ILE A 132 -8.28 0.88 -2.11
CA ILE A 132 -8.68 1.65 -0.92
C ILE A 132 -7.50 1.93 0.02
N PHE A 133 -6.53 1.02 0.07
CA PHE A 133 -5.26 1.15 0.79
C PHE A 133 -4.05 1.16 -0.16
N ARG A 134 -4.20 1.81 -1.31
CA ARG A 134 -3.14 2.00 -2.31
C ARG A 134 -1.90 2.69 -1.74
N HIS A 135 -2.11 3.65 -0.83
CA HIS A 135 -1.05 4.36 -0.12
C HIS A 135 -0.81 3.74 1.26
N MET A 136 0.22 4.24 1.95
CA MET A 136 0.52 3.80 3.31
C MET A 136 -0.72 3.95 4.20
N CYS A 137 -1.18 2.83 4.77
CA CYS A 137 -2.21 2.81 5.78
C CYS A 137 -1.59 3.12 7.14
N GLN A 138 -2.14 4.09 7.85
CA GLN A 138 -1.73 4.42 9.20
C GLN A 138 -2.85 4.07 10.16
N PHE A 139 -2.50 3.46 11.29
CA PHE A 139 -3.46 3.12 12.31
C PHE A 139 -2.97 3.50 13.71
N TRP A 140 -3.92 3.72 14.58
CA TRP A 140 -3.71 4.04 15.98
C TRP A 140 -4.10 2.84 16.83
N CYS A 141 -3.23 2.46 17.73
CA CYS A 141 -3.51 1.40 18.68
C CYS A 141 -3.05 1.78 20.09
N VAL A 142 -3.65 1.14 21.07
CA VAL A 142 -3.28 1.22 22.49
C VAL A 142 -3.13 -0.19 23.03
N SER A 143 -2.36 -0.35 24.11
CA SER A 143 -2.36 -1.61 24.85
C SER A 143 -3.78 -1.90 25.31
N SER A 144 -4.23 -3.13 25.12
CA SER A 144 -5.52 -3.60 25.65
C SER A 144 -5.56 -3.63 27.16
N GLY A 145 -4.46 -3.33 27.78
CA GLY A 145 -4.01 -3.10 29.12
C GLY A 145 -4.89 -3.59 30.25
N VAL A 146 -4.31 -4.13 31.10
CA VAL A 146 -4.65 -4.58 32.45
C VAL A 146 -5.61 -3.67 33.18
#